data_390de1eac338da7da0d032637b21c307
#
_entry.id   390de1eac338da7da0d032637b21c307
#
_cell.length_a   1.000
_cell.length_b   1.000
_cell.length_c   1.000
_cell.angle_alpha   90.00
_cell.angle_beta   90.00
_cell.angle_gamma   90.00
#
_symmetry.space_group_name_H-M   'P 1'
#
loop_
_entity.id
_entity.type
_entity.pdbx_description
1 polymer ?
#
loop_
_entity_poly.entity_id
_entity_poly.type
_entity_poly.pdbx_seq_one_letter_code
_entity_poly.pdbx_strand_id
1 'polypeptide(L)'
;MRSLRFLPLVGAAALALAACTSGSTPAADSTASSDDTQVPSREVVLNVYAAASLTETFEELEFSFEAAYPDVDVRFNFAGSQDLVTQLGEGADVDVLATANESTMKKAADASQVDDQTLFASNSLTLITTPGNPAGITGLDSSLDGVKLVICAPEVPCGKLTKT
;
A
#
# COMPACT_ATOMS: atom_id res chain seq x y z
N MET A 1 -23.97 15.86 39.21
CA MET A 1 -25.11 16.78 39.37
C MET A 1 -24.98 17.89 38.34
N ARG A 2 -25.75 17.81 37.27
CA ARG A 2 -26.38 18.93 36.54
C ARG A 2 -27.08 18.37 35.31
N SER A 3 -28.38 18.17 35.52
CA SER A 3 -29.41 17.85 34.51
C SER A 3 -29.73 19.14 33.75
N LEU A 4 -29.94 19.06 32.44
CA LEU A 4 -30.82 19.97 31.69
C LEU A 4 -31.23 19.23 30.41
N ARG A 5 -32.38 18.75 30.33
CA ARG A 5 -33.75 19.21 30.04
C ARG A 5 -34.01 19.30 28.53
N PHE A 6 -34.83 18.38 28.12
CA PHE A 6 -35.56 18.27 26.85
C PHE A 6 -36.39 19.53 26.53
N LEU A 7 -36.53 19.80 25.22
CA LEU A 7 -37.72 20.45 24.68
C LEU A 7 -37.98 19.94 23.26
N PRO A 8 -39.22 19.47 22.97
CA PRO A 8 -39.64 19.09 21.63
C PRO A 8 -40.33 20.28 20.95
N LEU A 9 -40.13 20.44 19.64
CA LEU A 9 -40.97 21.34 18.84
C LEU A 9 -41.64 20.53 17.73
N VAL A 10 -42.94 20.39 17.91
CA VAL A 10 -43.91 19.88 16.95
C VAL A 10 -44.31 21.05 16.03
N GLY A 11 -44.36 20.81 14.75
CA GLY A 11 -44.86 21.80 13.76
C GLY A 11 -45.48 21.09 12.57
N ALA A 12 -46.77 21.24 12.39
CA ALA A 12 -47.68 20.51 11.54
C ALA A 12 -47.80 21.08 10.12
N ALA A 13 -48.08 20.20 9.18
CA ALA A 13 -49.05 20.26 8.06
C ALA A 13 -49.05 21.42 7.06
N ALA A 14 -49.01 21.07 5.77
CA ALA A 14 -49.97 21.58 4.78
C ALA A 14 -49.99 20.66 3.53
N LEU A 15 -51.17 20.08 3.30
CA LEU A 15 -51.58 19.45 2.05
C LEU A 15 -51.88 20.54 0.99
N ALA A 16 -51.45 20.28 -0.25
CA ALA A 16 -52.06 20.93 -1.42
C ALA A 16 -52.31 19.91 -2.53
N LEU A 17 -53.57 19.60 -2.76
CA LEU A 17 -54.07 18.92 -3.96
C LEU A 17 -54.28 19.97 -5.07
N ALA A 18 -53.85 19.66 -6.29
CA ALA A 18 -54.44 20.18 -7.54
C ALA A 18 -53.96 19.24 -8.66
N ALA A 19 -54.82 18.47 -9.23
CA ALA A 19 -55.83 18.64 -10.29
C ALA A 19 -55.27 18.19 -11.66
N CYS A 20 -55.92 17.14 -12.16
CA CYS A 20 -55.81 16.55 -13.49
C CYS A 20 -56.14 17.54 -14.62
N THR A 21 -55.40 17.49 -15.72
CA THR A 21 -55.97 17.83 -17.03
C THR A 21 -55.47 16.81 -18.06
N SER A 22 -56.48 16.20 -18.69
CA SER A 22 -56.36 15.27 -19.80
C SER A 22 -55.99 16.03 -21.08
N GLY A 23 -55.03 15.52 -21.84
CA GLY A 23 -54.65 16.06 -23.14
C GLY A 23 -53.95 15.00 -23.99
N SER A 24 -54.67 14.54 -24.96
CA SER A 24 -54.45 13.72 -26.15
C SER A 24 -53.02 13.40 -26.60
N THR A 25 -52.81 12.11 -26.90
CA THR A 25 -51.74 11.51 -27.72
C THR A 25 -51.57 12.18 -29.09
N PRO A 26 -50.35 12.19 -29.65
CA PRO A 26 -50.07 11.21 -30.70
C PRO A 26 -48.75 10.43 -30.49
N ALA A 27 -48.75 9.23 -31.05
CA ALA A 27 -47.65 8.30 -31.12
C ALA A 27 -46.49 8.86 -31.95
N ALA A 28 -45.32 8.55 -31.56
CA ALA A 28 -44.20 7.99 -32.31
C ALA A 28 -42.87 8.25 -31.60
N ASP A 29 -42.17 7.25 -31.60
CA ASP A 29 -40.72 7.07 -31.59
C ASP A 29 -40.15 6.55 -30.27
N SER A 30 -40.09 5.21 -30.27
CA SER A 30 -39.34 4.43 -29.27
C SER A 30 -37.85 4.59 -29.52
N THR A 31 -37.30 5.69 -29.09
CA THR A 31 -35.84 5.71 -28.88
C THR A 31 -35.63 5.06 -27.53
N ALA A 32 -35.23 3.81 -27.56
CA ALA A 32 -34.69 3.11 -26.37
C ALA A 32 -33.45 3.90 -25.93
N SER A 33 -33.65 4.80 -24.99
CA SER A 33 -32.55 5.24 -24.13
C SER A 33 -32.15 4.02 -23.32
N SER A 34 -31.06 3.42 -23.76
CA SER A 34 -30.28 2.54 -22.88
C SER A 34 -29.87 3.41 -21.70
N ASP A 35 -30.63 3.30 -20.63
CA ASP A 35 -30.20 3.77 -19.31
C ASP A 35 -29.02 2.89 -18.92
N ASP A 36 -27.85 3.33 -19.40
CA ASP A 36 -26.56 2.81 -18.95
C ASP A 36 -26.44 3.27 -17.51
N THR A 37 -27.07 2.48 -16.62
CA THR A 37 -26.85 2.60 -15.18
C THR A 37 -25.42 2.17 -14.95
N GLN A 38 -24.51 3.07 -15.23
CA GLN A 38 -23.11 2.95 -14.89
C GLN A 38 -23.08 2.87 -13.35
N VAL A 39 -23.07 1.63 -12.86
CA VAL A 39 -22.78 1.35 -11.46
C VAL A 39 -21.41 1.98 -11.25
N PRO A 40 -21.25 2.95 -10.34
CA PRO A 40 -19.94 3.52 -10.09
C PRO A 40 -19.03 2.36 -9.67
N SER A 41 -18.02 2.07 -10.48
CA SER A 41 -16.96 1.14 -10.12
C SER A 41 -16.39 1.65 -8.80
N ARG A 42 -16.45 0.83 -7.77
CA ARG A 42 -15.81 1.14 -6.50
C ARG A 42 -14.31 1.05 -6.76
N GLU A 43 -13.65 2.18 -6.74
CA GLU A 43 -12.19 2.24 -6.70
C GLU A 43 -11.72 1.54 -5.42
N VAL A 44 -10.97 0.45 -5.59
CA VAL A 44 -10.40 -0.31 -4.49
C VAL A 44 -8.99 0.23 -4.26
N VAL A 45 -8.74 0.79 -3.08
CA VAL A 45 -7.39 1.19 -2.68
C VAL A 45 -6.66 -0.02 -2.11
N LEU A 46 -5.46 -0.31 -2.63
CA LEU A 46 -4.57 -1.35 -2.15
C LEU A 46 -3.35 -0.70 -1.48
N ASN A 47 -3.29 -0.75 -0.16
CA ASN A 47 -2.18 -0.19 0.63
C ASN A 47 -1.03 -1.19 0.72
N VAL A 48 0.08 -0.90 0.06
CA VAL A 48 1.26 -1.75 0.00
C VAL A 48 2.41 -1.14 0.78
N TYR A 49 2.78 -1.76 1.88
CA TYR A 49 3.95 -1.38 2.67
C TYR A 49 5.14 -2.22 2.25
N ALA A 50 6.13 -1.61 1.62
CA ALA A 50 7.26 -2.32 1.05
C ALA A 50 8.61 -1.76 1.52
N ALA A 51 9.58 -2.64 1.67
CA ALA A 51 10.94 -2.23 2.01
C ALA A 51 11.49 -1.23 0.99
N ALA A 52 12.19 -0.20 1.43
CA ALA A 52 12.75 0.86 0.57
C ALA A 52 13.64 0.33 -0.58
N SER A 53 14.26 -0.85 -0.42
CA SER A 53 15.02 -1.50 -1.50
C SER A 53 14.17 -2.03 -2.64
N LEU A 54 12.85 -2.06 -2.50
CA LEU A 54 11.90 -2.54 -3.50
C LEU A 54 11.25 -1.40 -4.31
N THR A 55 11.55 -0.14 -3.98
CA THR A 55 10.87 1.03 -4.54
C THR A 55 10.79 0.97 -6.07
N GLU A 56 11.93 0.98 -6.77
CA GLU A 56 11.96 1.02 -8.23
C GLU A 56 11.20 -0.14 -8.87
N THR A 57 11.40 -1.36 -8.35
CA THR A 57 10.76 -2.56 -8.90
C THR A 57 9.25 -2.56 -8.65
N PHE A 58 8.80 -2.09 -7.49
CA PHE A 58 7.38 -2.08 -7.15
C PHE A 58 6.62 -0.97 -7.88
N GLU A 59 7.24 0.19 -8.12
CA GLU A 59 6.67 1.24 -8.96
C GLU A 59 6.51 0.77 -10.43
N GLU A 60 7.45 -0.04 -10.96
CA GLU A 60 7.28 -0.67 -12.27
C GLU A 60 6.15 -1.72 -12.28
N LEU A 61 6.00 -2.48 -11.19
CA LEU A 61 4.93 -3.47 -11.04
C LEU A 61 3.56 -2.82 -10.91
N GLU A 62 3.44 -1.68 -10.20
CA GLU A 62 2.22 -0.89 -10.06
C GLU A 62 1.60 -0.61 -11.43
N PHE A 63 2.38 -0.03 -12.32
CA PHE A 63 1.93 0.31 -13.67
C PHE A 63 1.32 -0.89 -14.42
N SER A 64 1.97 -2.06 -14.30
CA SER A 64 1.49 -3.28 -14.94
C SER A 64 0.26 -3.86 -14.24
N PHE A 65 0.20 -3.73 -12.92
CA PHE A 65 -0.90 -4.23 -12.10
C PHE A 65 -2.17 -3.41 -12.32
N GLU A 66 -2.09 -2.09 -12.26
CA GLU A 66 -3.23 -1.20 -12.49
C GLU A 66 -3.76 -1.25 -13.93
N ALA A 67 -2.86 -1.49 -14.91
CA ALA A 67 -3.30 -1.75 -16.29
C ALA A 67 -4.11 -3.05 -16.42
N ALA A 68 -3.84 -4.05 -15.58
CA ALA A 68 -4.59 -5.31 -15.54
C ALA A 68 -5.85 -5.23 -14.66
N TYR A 69 -5.84 -4.36 -13.66
CA TYR A 69 -6.92 -4.16 -12.68
C TYR A 69 -7.28 -2.67 -12.55
N PRO A 70 -7.98 -2.10 -13.55
CA PRO A 70 -8.21 -0.66 -13.65
C PRO A 70 -9.08 -0.06 -12.53
N ASP A 71 -9.75 -0.89 -11.74
CA ASP A 71 -10.54 -0.46 -10.58
C ASP A 71 -9.74 -0.46 -9.27
N VAL A 72 -8.43 -0.75 -9.33
CA VAL A 72 -7.54 -0.79 -8.17
C VAL A 72 -6.54 0.38 -8.23
N ASP A 73 -6.47 1.15 -7.15
CA ASP A 73 -5.49 2.22 -6.91
C ASP A 73 -4.45 1.70 -5.92
N VAL A 74 -3.22 1.48 -6.35
CA VAL A 74 -2.13 0.98 -5.50
C VAL A 74 -1.46 2.16 -4.80
N ARG A 75 -1.31 2.07 -3.48
CA ARG A 75 -0.66 3.10 -2.67
C ARG A 75 0.51 2.52 -1.90
N PHE A 76 1.68 3.04 -2.18
CA PHE A 76 2.89 2.58 -1.50
C PHE A 76 3.27 3.41 -0.28
N ASN A 77 3.81 2.70 0.71
CA ASN A 77 4.63 3.28 1.76
C ASN A 77 5.97 2.56 1.77
N PHE A 78 7.03 3.23 1.28
CA PHE A 78 8.37 2.69 1.25
C PHE A 78 9.18 3.16 2.46
N ALA A 79 9.65 2.22 3.27
CA ALA A 79 10.45 2.53 4.45
C ALA A 79 11.38 1.35 4.85
N GLY A 80 12.11 1.50 5.95
CA GLY A 80 12.81 0.37 6.56
C GLY A 80 11.84 -0.73 6.98
N SER A 81 12.16 -1.99 6.70
CA SER A 81 11.24 -3.10 7.01
C SER A 81 10.81 -3.13 8.49
N GLN A 82 11.69 -2.72 9.41
CA GLN A 82 11.39 -2.65 10.84
C GLN A 82 10.36 -1.56 11.16
N ASP A 83 10.47 -0.42 10.47
CA ASP A 83 9.57 0.73 10.66
C ASP A 83 8.17 0.38 10.15
N LEU A 84 8.10 -0.33 9.00
CA LEU A 84 6.84 -0.82 8.43
C LEU A 84 6.12 -1.78 9.38
N VAL A 85 6.85 -2.74 9.97
CA VAL A 85 6.29 -3.67 10.97
C VAL A 85 5.83 -2.93 12.23
N THR A 86 6.55 -1.89 12.64
CA THR A 86 6.14 -1.04 13.77
C THR A 86 4.85 -0.30 13.47
N GLN A 87 4.74 0.35 12.29
CA GLN A 87 3.54 1.05 11.86
C GLN A 87 2.33 0.11 11.77
N LEU A 88 2.54 -1.12 11.26
CA LEU A 88 1.50 -2.14 11.23
C LEU A 88 1.03 -2.51 12.64
N GLY A 89 1.97 -2.64 13.60
CA GLY A 89 1.67 -2.87 15.01
C GLY A 89 0.94 -1.71 15.70
N GLU A 90 1.11 -0.50 15.20
CA GLU A 90 0.40 0.71 15.66
C GLU A 90 -0.99 0.86 15.02
N GLY A 91 -1.38 -0.07 14.14
CA GLY A 91 -2.70 -0.11 13.52
C GLY A 91 -2.79 0.58 12.17
N ALA A 92 -1.68 0.70 11.44
CA ALA A 92 -1.73 1.17 10.05
C ALA A 92 -2.59 0.22 9.21
N ASP A 93 -3.38 0.82 8.30
CA ASP A 93 -4.20 0.09 7.34
C ASP A 93 -3.32 -0.40 6.19
N VAL A 94 -3.02 -1.70 6.19
CA VAL A 94 -2.06 -2.33 5.28
C VAL A 94 -2.65 -3.62 4.72
N ASP A 95 -2.75 -3.70 3.41
CA ASP A 95 -3.22 -4.91 2.71
C ASP A 95 -2.08 -5.86 2.37
N VAL A 96 -0.90 -5.31 2.01
CA VAL A 96 0.28 -6.08 1.64
C VAL A 96 1.51 -5.55 2.36
N LEU A 97 2.25 -6.45 3.02
CA LEU A 97 3.55 -6.15 3.62
C LEU A 97 4.67 -6.91 2.88
N ALA A 98 5.63 -6.18 2.31
CA ALA A 98 6.81 -6.74 1.66
C ALA A 98 8.10 -6.32 2.39
N THR A 99 8.71 -7.23 3.13
CA THR A 99 9.95 -6.97 3.87
C THR A 99 11.18 -7.40 3.10
N ALA A 100 12.32 -6.76 3.37
CA ALA A 100 13.60 -7.09 2.73
C ALA A 100 14.27 -8.36 3.29
N ASN A 101 13.72 -8.99 4.32
CA ASN A 101 14.25 -10.25 4.86
C ASN A 101 13.20 -11.01 5.68
N GLU A 102 13.39 -12.32 5.77
CA GLU A 102 12.53 -13.24 6.51
C GLU A 102 12.47 -12.92 8.02
N SER A 103 13.59 -12.49 8.62
CA SER A 103 13.64 -12.26 10.07
C SER A 103 12.75 -11.09 10.52
N THR A 104 12.51 -10.12 9.65
CA THR A 104 11.58 -9.01 9.93
C THR A 104 10.14 -9.44 9.66
N MET A 105 9.89 -10.19 8.58
CA MET A 105 8.57 -10.76 8.32
C MET A 105 8.14 -11.70 9.45
N LYS A 106 9.07 -12.53 9.95
CA LYS A 106 8.80 -13.41 11.09
C LYS A 106 8.34 -12.65 12.33
N LYS A 107 8.86 -11.44 12.60
CA LYS A 107 8.40 -10.63 13.73
C LYS A 107 6.95 -10.20 13.58
N ALA A 108 6.55 -9.82 12.37
CA ALA A 108 5.15 -9.48 12.07
C ALA A 108 4.25 -10.70 12.26
N ALA A 109 4.69 -11.88 11.80
CA ALA A 109 3.95 -13.12 11.96
C ALA A 109 3.84 -13.57 13.43
N ASP A 110 4.94 -13.51 14.19
CA ASP A 110 4.95 -13.84 15.62
C ASP A 110 4.01 -12.92 16.43
N ALA A 111 3.81 -11.68 15.95
CA ALA A 111 2.87 -10.72 16.49
C ALA A 111 1.43 -10.86 15.93
N SER A 112 1.18 -11.86 15.08
CA SER A 112 -0.11 -12.10 14.40
C SER A 112 -0.61 -10.88 13.60
N GLN A 113 0.34 -10.16 12.99
CA GLN A 113 0.06 -8.99 12.14
C GLN A 113 -0.07 -9.35 10.66
N VAL A 114 0.35 -10.53 10.28
CA VAL A 114 0.25 -11.09 8.92
C VAL A 114 -0.17 -12.54 9.01
N ASP A 115 -0.94 -12.99 8.03
CA ASP A 115 -1.40 -14.37 7.95
C ASP A 115 -0.40 -15.25 7.21
N ASP A 116 -0.43 -15.24 5.87
CA ASP A 116 0.44 -16.05 5.04
C ASP A 116 1.71 -15.32 4.62
N GLN A 117 2.83 -16.04 4.58
CA GLN A 117 4.10 -15.52 4.16
C GLN A 117 4.61 -16.28 2.94
N THR A 118 5.08 -15.55 1.94
CA THR A 118 5.70 -16.12 0.73
C THR A 118 7.05 -15.50 0.48
N LEU A 119 8.08 -16.32 0.30
CA LEU A 119 9.37 -15.85 -0.21
C LEU A 119 9.25 -15.64 -1.71
N PHE A 120 9.35 -14.40 -2.18
CA PHE A 120 9.18 -14.05 -3.59
C PHE A 120 10.50 -13.70 -4.30
N ALA A 121 11.55 -13.35 -3.54
CA ALA A 121 12.86 -12.99 -4.07
C ALA A 121 13.96 -13.34 -3.09
N SER A 122 15.18 -13.48 -3.58
CA SER A 122 16.40 -13.60 -2.78
C SER A 122 17.39 -12.53 -3.16
N ASN A 123 18.24 -12.14 -2.21
CA ASN A 123 19.26 -11.13 -2.42
C ASN A 123 20.60 -11.58 -1.83
N SER A 124 21.70 -11.09 -2.40
CA SER A 124 23.05 -11.31 -1.91
C SER A 124 23.82 -9.99 -1.82
N LEU A 125 24.73 -9.91 -0.86
CA LEU A 125 25.62 -8.76 -0.77
C LEU A 125 26.74 -8.85 -1.82
N THR A 126 27.09 -7.68 -2.35
CA THR A 126 28.25 -7.52 -3.24
C THR A 126 29.17 -6.46 -2.67
N LEU A 127 30.46 -6.75 -2.70
CA LEU A 127 31.49 -5.79 -2.35
C LEU A 127 31.79 -4.92 -3.59
N ILE A 128 31.63 -3.61 -3.43
CA ILE A 128 31.86 -2.64 -4.49
C ILE A 128 33.14 -1.85 -4.17
N THR A 129 33.99 -1.69 -5.17
CA THR A 129 35.20 -0.85 -5.10
C THR A 129 35.09 0.35 -6.04
N THR A 130 35.96 1.33 -5.86
CA THR A 130 36.12 2.41 -6.85
C THR A 130 36.58 1.83 -8.21
N PRO A 131 36.20 2.48 -9.34
CA PRO A 131 36.61 2.02 -10.66
C PRO A 131 38.13 1.75 -10.76
N GLY A 132 38.48 0.60 -11.33
CA GLY A 132 39.86 0.15 -11.43
C GLY A 132 40.43 -0.47 -10.16
N ASN A 133 39.68 -0.53 -9.07
CA ASN A 133 40.10 -1.17 -7.82
C ASN A 133 41.53 -0.76 -7.36
N PRO A 134 41.80 0.53 -7.16
CA PRO A 134 43.17 1.01 -6.88
C PRO A 134 43.74 0.51 -5.56
N ALA A 135 42.86 0.07 -4.62
CA ALA A 135 43.26 -0.51 -3.34
C ALA A 135 43.56 -2.02 -3.42
N GLY A 136 43.34 -2.65 -4.57
CA GLY A 136 43.63 -4.07 -4.79
C GLY A 136 42.76 -5.00 -3.95
N ILE A 137 41.49 -4.62 -3.67
CA ILE A 137 40.55 -5.41 -2.87
C ILE A 137 40.18 -6.69 -3.61
N THR A 138 40.40 -7.83 -2.99
CA THR A 138 40.13 -9.15 -3.56
C THR A 138 38.93 -9.85 -2.97
N GLY A 139 38.47 -9.42 -1.80
CA GLY A 139 37.33 -10.03 -1.11
C GLY A 139 37.14 -9.51 0.32
N LEU A 140 36.38 -10.23 1.10
CA LEU A 140 36.26 -10.00 2.53
C LEU A 140 37.41 -10.69 3.28
N ASP A 141 38.61 -10.20 3.05
CA ASP A 141 39.88 -10.76 3.55
C ASP A 141 40.84 -9.64 3.99
N SER A 142 42.11 -9.98 4.21
CA SER A 142 43.13 -9.00 4.62
C SER A 142 43.39 -7.88 3.61
N SER A 143 42.86 -7.96 2.38
CA SER A 143 42.92 -6.84 1.43
C SER A 143 42.12 -5.63 1.86
N LEU A 144 41.25 -5.78 2.87
CA LEU A 144 40.49 -4.69 3.51
C LEU A 144 41.28 -3.99 4.62
N ASP A 145 42.47 -4.47 5.01
CA ASP A 145 43.23 -3.88 6.11
C ASP A 145 43.68 -2.45 5.74
N GLY A 146 43.28 -1.50 6.61
CA GLY A 146 43.57 -0.08 6.42
C GLY A 146 42.71 0.63 5.38
N VAL A 147 41.72 -0.06 4.77
CA VAL A 147 40.77 0.50 3.83
C VAL A 147 39.52 1.00 4.57
N LYS A 148 38.95 2.12 4.11
CA LYS A 148 37.67 2.59 4.62
C LYS A 148 36.53 1.76 4.03
N LEU A 149 36.02 0.83 4.83
CA LEU A 149 34.84 0.05 4.48
C LEU A 149 33.57 0.78 4.95
N VAL A 150 32.60 0.93 4.04
CA VAL A 150 31.27 1.45 4.34
C VAL A 150 30.29 0.28 4.26
N ILE A 151 29.55 0.07 5.33
CA ILE A 151 28.52 -0.98 5.44
C ILE A 151 27.20 -0.38 5.90
N CYS A 152 26.11 -1.10 5.67
CA CYS A 152 24.83 -0.72 6.21
C CYS A 152 24.80 -0.77 7.75
N ALA A 153 23.93 0.02 8.36
CA ALA A 153 23.69 -0.07 9.81
C ALA A 153 23.26 -1.48 10.23
N PRO A 154 23.71 -1.99 11.38
CA PRO A 154 23.47 -3.37 11.78
C PRO A 154 21.99 -3.76 11.93
N GLU A 155 21.13 -2.77 12.11
CA GLU A 155 19.70 -2.95 12.36
C GLU A 155 18.92 -3.22 11.08
N VAL A 156 19.42 -2.73 9.94
CA VAL A 156 18.75 -2.90 8.64
C VAL A 156 19.13 -4.24 7.97
N PRO A 157 18.31 -4.72 7.00
CA PRO A 157 18.52 -6.04 6.39
C PRO A 157 19.93 -6.25 5.81
N CYS A 158 20.46 -5.28 5.05
CA CYS A 158 21.80 -5.38 4.48
C CYS A 158 22.90 -5.42 5.54
N GLY A 159 22.75 -4.68 6.66
CA GLY A 159 23.72 -4.71 7.77
C GLY A 159 23.71 -6.02 8.55
N LYS A 160 22.57 -6.72 8.60
CA LYS A 160 22.51 -8.06 9.21
C LYS A 160 23.28 -9.08 8.38
N LEU A 161 23.20 -8.99 7.04
CA LEU A 161 23.91 -9.87 6.14
C LEU A 161 25.44 -9.66 6.17
N THR A 162 25.92 -8.46 6.54
CA THR A 162 27.38 -8.19 6.68
C THR A 162 28.01 -8.80 7.93
N LYS A 163 27.21 -9.30 8.88
CA LYS A 163 27.70 -9.91 10.14
C LYS A 163 27.82 -11.44 10.09
N THR A 164 27.35 -12.06 9.01
CA THR A 164 27.43 -13.50 8.77
C THR A 164 28.66 -13.85 7.97
#